data_1203dbcd3e56f6fe27425dad78ffa7a9
#
_entry.id   1203dbcd3e56f6fe27425dad78ffa7a9
#
_cell.length_a   1.000
_cell.length_b   1.000
_cell.length_c   1.000
_cell.angle_alpha   90.00
_cell.angle_beta   90.00
_cell.angle_gamma   90.00
#
_symmetry.space_group_name_H-M   'P 1'
#
loop_
_entity.id
_entity.type
_entity.pdbx_description
1 polymer ?
#
loop_
_entity_poly.entity_id
_entity_poly.type
_entity_poly.pdbx_seq_one_letter_code
_entity_poly.pdbx_strand_id
1 'polypeptide(L)'
;MSANLNKQPDIEIFTTVNCPYCWAAKELLERKSLTYKEIKVDNRPDLREKLQNLSGSHTVPQIWIENVHIGGFTELDACENSGRLDRLLSK
;
A
#
# COMPACT_ATOMS: atom_id res chain seq x y z
N MET A 1 1.03 28.08 -1.25
CA MET A 1 0.46 27.75 -0.99
C MET A 1 -0.04 26.67 -0.25
N SER A 2 -0.93 26.80 0.22
CA SER A 2 -1.47 25.89 1.16
C SER A 2 -1.79 24.52 0.60
N ALA A 3 -1.93 24.39 -0.68
CA ALA A 3 -2.25 23.09 -1.27
C ALA A 3 -1.21 22.04 -0.92
N ASN A 4 0.05 22.43 -0.83
CA ASN A 4 1.08 21.47 -0.50
C ASN A 4 1.07 21.06 0.95
N LEU A 5 0.53 21.90 1.81
CA LEU A 5 0.47 21.59 3.23
C LEU A 5 -0.51 20.46 3.53
N ASN A 6 -1.50 20.27 2.65
CA ASN A 6 -2.52 19.27 2.87
C ASN A 6 -2.38 18.08 1.95
N LYS A 7 -1.27 18.02 1.24
CA LYS A 7 -1.08 16.92 0.30
C LYS A 7 -0.82 15.62 1.05
N GLN A 8 -1.63 14.63 0.75
CA GLN A 8 -1.45 13.30 1.30
C GLN A 8 -0.39 12.55 0.49
N PRO A 9 0.38 11.67 1.12
CA PRO A 9 1.26 10.78 0.38
C PRO A 9 0.46 9.92 -0.59
N ASP A 10 1.09 9.57 -1.71
CA ASP A 10 0.46 8.71 -2.70
C ASP A 10 0.67 7.27 -2.29
N ILE A 11 -0.39 6.65 -1.77
CA ILE A 11 -0.33 5.27 -1.30
C ILE A 11 -1.35 4.45 -2.08
N GLU A 12 -0.89 3.33 -2.66
CA GLU A 12 -1.77 2.40 -3.37
C GLU A 12 -1.60 1.02 -2.78
N ILE A 13 -2.71 0.30 -2.63
CA ILE A 13 -2.69 -1.06 -2.12
C ILE A 13 -3.61 -1.93 -2.96
N PHE A 14 -3.06 -3.04 -3.44
CA PHE A 14 -3.84 -4.04 -4.17
C PHE A 14 -4.33 -5.10 -3.19
N THR A 15 -5.62 -5.42 -3.23
CA THR A 15 -6.26 -6.29 -2.24
C THR A 15 -7.26 -7.23 -2.88
N THR A 16 -7.74 -8.19 -2.08
CA THR A 16 -8.93 -8.97 -2.38
C THR A 16 -9.86 -8.92 -1.17
N VAL A 17 -11.12 -9.30 -1.34
CA VAL A 17 -12.11 -9.14 -0.27
C VAL A 17 -11.85 -10.08 0.91
N ASN A 18 -11.37 -11.30 0.66
CA ASN A 18 -11.12 -12.27 1.74
C ASN A 18 -9.64 -12.41 1.99
N CYS A 19 -9.05 -11.37 2.54
CA CYS A 19 -7.60 -11.34 2.73
C CYS A 19 -7.27 -10.73 4.09
N PRO A 20 -7.00 -11.57 5.10
CA PRO A 20 -6.67 -11.04 6.44
C PRO A 20 -5.44 -10.14 6.44
N TYR A 21 -4.42 -10.46 5.65
CA TYR A 21 -3.24 -9.61 5.58
C TYR A 21 -3.54 -8.27 4.91
N CYS A 22 -4.50 -8.25 3.96
CA CYS A 22 -4.94 -6.99 3.38
C CYS A 22 -5.62 -6.13 4.46
N TRP A 23 -6.45 -6.75 5.29
CA TRP A 23 -7.10 -6.02 6.38
C TRP A 23 -6.06 -5.47 7.35
N ALA A 24 -5.05 -6.29 7.69
CA ALA A 24 -4.01 -5.84 8.61
C ALA A 24 -3.21 -4.67 8.04
N ALA A 25 -2.91 -4.71 6.75
CA ALA A 25 -2.18 -3.63 6.09
C ALA A 25 -2.99 -2.35 6.10
N LYS A 26 -4.30 -2.45 5.76
CA LYS A 26 -5.15 -1.28 5.76
C LYS A 26 -5.29 -0.70 7.17
N GLU A 27 -5.41 -1.57 8.16
CA GLU A 27 -5.51 -1.11 9.55
C GLU A 27 -4.25 -0.36 9.97
N LEU A 28 -3.09 -0.86 9.58
CA LEU A 28 -1.83 -0.18 9.91
C LEU A 28 -1.81 1.23 9.32
N LEU A 29 -2.19 1.35 8.05
CA LEU A 29 -2.22 2.66 7.40
C LEU A 29 -3.23 3.58 8.08
N GLU A 30 -4.39 3.05 8.44
CA GLU A 30 -5.43 3.85 9.08
C GLU A 30 -5.03 4.30 10.48
N ARG A 31 -4.31 3.46 11.22
CA ARG A 31 -3.81 3.87 12.54
C ARG A 31 -2.83 5.03 12.45
N LYS A 32 -2.16 5.16 11.32
CA LYS A 32 -1.23 6.27 11.09
C LYS A 32 -1.94 7.45 10.44
N SER A 33 -3.26 7.42 10.37
CA SER A 33 -4.08 8.48 9.79
C SER A 33 -3.74 8.74 8.32
N LEU A 34 -3.39 7.68 7.61
CA LEU A 34 -3.03 7.78 6.19
C LEU A 34 -4.20 7.37 5.33
N THR A 35 -4.41 8.11 4.24
CA THR A 35 -5.36 7.71 3.22
C THR A 35 -4.62 6.93 2.14
N TYR A 36 -5.36 6.08 1.45
CA TYR A 36 -4.76 5.24 0.43
C TYR A 36 -5.79 4.91 -0.63
N LYS A 37 -5.30 4.56 -1.81
CA LYS A 37 -6.15 4.10 -2.90
C LYS A 37 -6.13 2.58 -2.87
N GLU A 38 -7.30 1.98 -2.71
CA GLU A 38 -7.42 0.53 -2.70
C GLU A 38 -7.85 0.04 -4.06
N ILE A 39 -7.12 -0.93 -4.61
CA ILE A 39 -7.41 -1.51 -5.91
C ILE A 39 -7.73 -2.97 -5.67
N LYS A 40 -9.02 -3.32 -5.77
CA LYS A 40 -9.48 -4.69 -5.57
C LYS A 40 -9.31 -5.46 -6.87
N VAL A 41 -8.64 -6.61 -6.77
CA VAL A 41 -8.34 -7.39 -7.97
C VAL A 41 -9.22 -8.64 -8.09
N ASP A 42 -10.23 -8.76 -7.22
CA ASP A 42 -11.19 -9.86 -7.31
C ASP A 42 -11.85 -9.86 -8.68
N ASN A 43 -11.86 -11.01 -9.33
CA ASN A 43 -12.52 -11.17 -10.62
C ASN A 43 -12.04 -10.16 -11.67
N ARG A 44 -10.81 -9.70 -11.56
CA ARG A 44 -10.22 -8.76 -12.50
C ARG A 44 -8.87 -9.30 -12.98
N PRO A 45 -8.88 -10.22 -13.95
CA PRO A 45 -7.62 -10.78 -14.45
C PRO A 45 -6.66 -9.73 -14.99
N ASP A 46 -7.21 -8.66 -15.56
CA ASP A 46 -6.39 -7.55 -16.07
C ASP A 46 -5.62 -6.87 -14.96
N LEU A 47 -6.27 -6.65 -13.81
CA LEU A 47 -5.60 -6.03 -12.67
C LEU A 47 -4.63 -6.99 -12.00
N ARG A 48 -4.95 -8.29 -11.99
CA ARG A 48 -4.03 -9.30 -11.48
C ARG A 48 -2.75 -9.35 -12.30
N GLU A 49 -2.88 -9.27 -13.61
CA GLU A 49 -1.72 -9.25 -14.48
C GLU A 49 -0.89 -8.00 -14.24
N LYS A 50 -1.56 -6.85 -14.12
CA LYS A 50 -0.86 -5.61 -13.82
C LYS A 50 -0.11 -5.70 -12.50
N LEU A 51 -0.77 -6.28 -11.47
CA LEU A 51 -0.14 -6.46 -10.18
C LEU A 51 1.12 -7.30 -10.29
N GLN A 52 1.05 -8.42 -11.00
CA GLN A 52 2.20 -9.29 -11.15
C GLN A 52 3.33 -8.60 -11.91
N ASN A 53 2.99 -7.84 -12.95
CA ASN A 53 4.00 -7.15 -13.74
C ASN A 53 4.70 -6.07 -12.92
N LEU A 54 3.97 -5.38 -12.04
CA LEU A 54 4.54 -4.30 -11.26
C LEU A 54 5.31 -4.80 -10.03
N SER A 55 4.82 -5.87 -9.39
CA SER A 55 5.37 -6.32 -8.13
C SER A 55 6.30 -7.52 -8.26
N GLY A 56 6.20 -8.24 -9.35
CA GLY A 56 6.88 -9.52 -9.48
C GLY A 56 6.18 -10.64 -8.72
N SER A 57 4.98 -10.39 -8.20
CA SER A 57 4.26 -11.37 -7.39
C SER A 57 2.77 -11.25 -7.67
N HIS A 58 2.06 -12.36 -7.56
CA HIS A 58 0.60 -12.35 -7.71
C HIS A 58 -0.11 -12.38 -6.37
N THR A 59 0.63 -12.25 -5.26
CA THR A 59 0.03 -12.28 -3.93
C THR A 59 -0.47 -10.89 -3.53
N VAL A 60 -1.44 -10.86 -2.62
CA VAL A 60 -1.96 -9.63 -2.03
C VAL A 60 -1.83 -9.73 -0.51
N PRO A 61 -1.69 -8.59 0.16
CA PRO A 61 -1.67 -7.24 -0.37
C PRO A 61 -0.34 -6.91 -1.03
N GLN A 62 -0.34 -5.91 -1.91
CA GLN A 62 0.90 -5.32 -2.41
C GLN A 62 0.75 -3.81 -2.30
N ILE A 63 1.73 -3.16 -1.72
CA ILE A 63 1.64 -1.75 -1.34
C ILE A 63 2.73 -0.94 -2.03
N TRP A 64 2.36 0.23 -2.54
CA TRP A 64 3.29 1.24 -3.06
C TRP A 64 3.10 2.53 -2.28
N ILE A 65 4.19 3.16 -1.89
CA ILE A 65 4.18 4.45 -1.21
C ILE A 65 5.10 5.37 -1.98
N GLU A 66 4.54 6.47 -2.50
CA GLU A 66 5.29 7.44 -3.30
C GLU A 66 6.02 6.74 -4.44
N ASN A 67 5.33 5.81 -5.09
CA ASN A 67 5.85 5.01 -6.21
C ASN A 67 6.99 4.06 -5.84
N VAL A 68 7.22 3.86 -4.55
CA VAL A 68 8.19 2.87 -4.06
C VAL A 68 7.44 1.61 -3.68
N HIS A 69 7.82 0.48 -4.27
CA HIS A 69 7.19 -0.80 -3.95
C HIS A 69 7.65 -1.26 -2.58
N ILE A 70 6.71 -1.37 -1.66
CA ILE A 70 7.00 -1.82 -0.30
C ILE A 70 6.91 -3.35 -0.21
N GLY A 71 5.88 -3.93 -0.81
CA GLY A 71 5.63 -5.36 -0.74
C GLY A 71 4.31 -5.66 -0.09
N GLY A 72 4.25 -6.76 0.65
CA GLY A 72 3.04 -7.17 1.36
C GLY A 72 3.00 -6.63 2.78
N PHE A 73 2.13 -7.24 3.60
CA PHE A 73 1.97 -6.75 4.97
C PHE A 73 3.25 -6.91 5.78
N THR A 74 3.95 -8.04 5.65
CA THR A 74 5.16 -8.26 6.42
C THR A 74 6.19 -7.17 6.13
N GLU A 75 6.34 -6.80 4.86
CA GLU A 75 7.27 -5.76 4.46
C GLU A 75 6.81 -4.39 4.95
N LEU A 76 5.50 -4.13 4.90
CA LEU A 76 4.97 -2.87 5.41
C LEU A 76 5.19 -2.74 6.91
N ASP A 77 4.93 -3.82 7.65
CA ASP A 77 5.12 -3.84 9.09
C ASP A 77 6.59 -3.63 9.45
N ALA A 78 7.49 -4.29 8.74
CA ALA A 78 8.93 -4.10 8.96
C ALA A 78 9.35 -2.67 8.63
N CYS A 79 8.78 -2.10 7.58
CA CYS A 79 9.04 -0.73 7.19
C CYS A 79 8.63 0.24 8.30
N GLU A 80 7.47 0.00 8.91
CA GLU A 80 7.01 0.82 10.02
C GLU A 80 7.91 0.66 11.23
N ASN A 81 8.25 -0.58 11.57
CA ASN A 81 9.03 -0.85 12.78
C ASN A 81 10.45 -0.30 12.71
N SER A 82 10.99 -0.19 11.49
CA SER A 82 12.35 0.34 11.31
C SER A 82 12.41 1.85 11.22
N GLY A 83 11.25 2.51 11.18
CA GLY A 83 11.19 3.96 10.97
C GLY A 83 11.25 4.37 9.51
N ARG A 84 11.42 3.43 8.60
CA ARG A 84 11.52 3.75 7.18
C ARG A 84 10.23 4.33 6.63
N LEU A 85 9.09 3.84 7.15
CA LEU A 85 7.78 4.32 6.67
C LEU A 85 7.67 5.82 6.94
N ASP A 86 8.00 6.25 8.15
CA ASP A 86 7.93 7.67 8.46
C ASP A 86 8.89 8.49 7.61
N ARG A 87 10.06 7.93 7.29
CA ARG A 87 11.00 8.63 6.41
C ARG A 87 10.45 8.78 5.00
N LEU A 88 9.77 7.75 4.49
CA LEU A 88 9.14 7.83 3.17
C LEU A 88 8.03 8.86 3.14
N LEU A 89 7.30 8.99 4.23
CA LEU A 89 6.14 9.88 4.30
C LEU A 89 6.53 11.33 4.56
N SER A 90 7.73 11.57 5.06
CA SER A 90 8.13 12.92 5.45
C SER A 90 8.72 13.74 4.29
N LYS A 91 8.64 13.23 3.11
CA LYS A 91 9.16 13.96 1.94
C LYS A 91 8.35 15.15 1.59
#